data_cbc31b8285ec405c44e783baeb04fca6
#
_entry.id   cbc31b8285ec405c44e783baeb04fca6
#
_cell.length_a   1.000
_cell.length_b   1.000
_cell.length_c   1.000
_cell.angle_alpha   90.00
_cell.angle_beta   90.00
_cell.angle_gamma   90.00
#
_symmetry.space_group_name_H-M   'P 1'
#
loop_
_entity.id
_entity.type
_entity.pdbx_description
1 polymer ?
#
loop_
_entity_poly.entity_id
_entity_poly.type
_entity_poly.pdbx_seq_one_letter_code
_entity_poly.pdbx_strand_id
1 'polypeptide(L)'
;MEFEYENSTPFVLAQRPNKPKNNGAVGVDAPLRSDRKLPNLNVTVTQVQPVVTKTGTIYGPSQTSVINTSTASTIMDEFKTYIYTDPTTGNSIPYNVFLPKNYDASKQYPLYFFIADSSANINDNRTVLFQGNGATVFASPEEQAKHEAIIVAPQYTQDLVDTLGMMTTDKNEWTPGLTLVDNLLHHVIATYPIDKNRIYGSGQSQGGMANIAISDKHPDLFTAQFLVACQWNTEEMKVLKDKKLWILVSEGDDKAYPGMNTATKNWADLGTKIATSPMWDSHSTPEQFDALVKATVDQKAPINYTVFKDGNHMYTWSVAYNIEGIRDWLFSQTKEK
;
A
#
# COMPACT_ATOMS: atom_id res chain seq x y z
N MET A 1 13.12 -24.66 -17.12
CA MET A 1 11.70 -24.41 -16.89
C MET A 1 11.67 -23.23 -15.96
N GLU A 2 11.22 -22.11 -16.46
CA GLU A 2 11.09 -20.86 -15.72
C GLU A 2 9.65 -20.83 -15.20
N PHE A 3 9.49 -20.63 -13.91
CA PHE A 3 8.16 -20.42 -13.32
C PHE A 3 8.06 -18.94 -13.02
N GLU A 4 7.21 -18.24 -13.73
CA GLU A 4 6.76 -16.93 -13.31
C GLU A 4 5.79 -17.10 -12.14
N TYR A 5 6.11 -16.49 -11.04
CA TYR A 5 5.23 -16.42 -9.89
C TYR A 5 4.44 -15.12 -9.99
N GLU A 6 3.19 -15.22 -10.38
CA GLU A 6 2.30 -14.08 -10.65
C GLU A 6 1.89 -13.29 -9.38
N ASN A 7 2.32 -13.70 -8.21
CA ASN A 7 1.92 -13.00 -7.01
C ASN A 7 2.73 -11.71 -6.84
N SER A 8 2.09 -10.59 -7.01
CA SER A 8 2.63 -9.25 -6.79
C SER A 8 3.04 -8.97 -5.33
N THR A 9 2.79 -9.91 -4.42
CA THR A 9 3.15 -9.82 -3.01
C THR A 9 4.22 -10.84 -2.62
N PRO A 10 5.50 -10.57 -2.87
CA PRO A 10 6.58 -11.45 -2.40
C PRO A 10 6.57 -11.65 -0.88
N PHE A 11 5.83 -10.83 -0.15
CA PHE A 11 5.68 -10.85 1.29
C PHE A 11 4.80 -11.94 1.86
N VAL A 12 3.83 -12.44 1.13
CA VAL A 12 3.01 -13.57 1.60
C VAL A 12 3.89 -14.77 1.95
N LEU A 13 5.05 -14.88 1.31
CA LEU A 13 6.00 -15.96 1.50
C LEU A 13 7.06 -15.70 2.58
N ALA A 14 7.27 -14.44 2.95
CA ALA A 14 8.28 -14.03 3.93
C ALA A 14 7.67 -13.71 5.31
N GLN A 15 6.50 -14.23 5.61
CA GLN A 15 5.80 -13.95 6.85
C GLN A 15 6.36 -14.77 8.02
N ARG A 16 6.37 -14.16 9.20
CA ARG A 16 6.75 -14.86 10.43
C ARG A 16 5.64 -15.82 10.86
N PRO A 17 6.00 -16.93 11.53
CA PRO A 17 5.01 -17.79 12.15
C PRO A 17 4.02 -17.01 13.00
N ASN A 18 2.76 -17.34 12.81
CA ASN A 18 1.67 -16.66 13.47
C ASN A 18 1.83 -16.74 14.98
N LYS A 19 2.05 -15.61 15.63
CA LYS A 19 2.01 -15.55 17.08
C LYS A 19 0.61 -15.08 17.48
N PRO A 20 -0.08 -15.80 18.38
CA PRO A 20 -1.30 -15.31 18.96
C PRO A 20 -1.07 -13.89 19.48
N LYS A 21 -1.86 -12.95 19.03
CA LYS A 21 -1.85 -11.60 19.56
C LYS A 21 -2.95 -11.43 20.58
N ASN A 22 -2.76 -10.50 21.50
CA ASN A 22 -3.69 -10.24 22.59
C ASN A 22 -5.11 -9.89 22.11
N ASN A 23 -5.28 -9.49 20.87
CA ASN A 23 -6.55 -9.18 20.23
C ASN A 23 -7.23 -10.38 19.55
N GLY A 24 -6.72 -11.60 19.75
CA GLY A 24 -7.32 -12.80 19.18
C GLY A 24 -7.24 -12.94 17.66
N ALA A 25 -6.58 -12.03 16.95
CA ALA A 25 -6.45 -12.13 15.52
C ALA A 25 -5.64 -13.35 15.14
N VAL A 26 -6.29 -14.27 14.48
CA VAL A 26 -5.68 -15.42 13.82
C VAL A 26 -5.46 -14.97 12.38
N GLY A 27 -4.25 -14.73 12.01
CA GLY A 27 -4.04 -14.18 10.70
C GLY A 27 -2.70 -14.56 10.13
N VAL A 28 -2.38 -13.90 9.08
CA VAL A 28 -1.07 -13.96 8.46
C VAL A 28 -0.01 -13.40 9.39
N ASP A 29 1.18 -13.90 9.23
CA ASP A 29 2.33 -13.46 9.98
C ASP A 29 2.71 -12.02 9.60
N ALA A 30 3.26 -11.31 10.54
CA ALA A 30 3.83 -10.01 10.25
C ALA A 30 4.99 -10.12 9.25
N PRO A 31 5.12 -9.18 8.31
CA PRO A 31 6.26 -9.14 7.40
C PRO A 31 7.59 -9.18 8.15
N LEU A 32 8.57 -9.86 7.58
CA LEU A 32 9.92 -9.94 8.16
C LEU A 32 10.63 -8.59 8.02
N ARG A 33 10.90 -7.93 9.14
CA ARG A 33 11.61 -6.64 9.13
C ARG A 33 13.08 -6.76 8.75
N SER A 34 13.72 -7.84 9.18
CA SER A 34 15.17 -8.03 9.09
C SER A 34 15.61 -8.64 7.77
N ASP A 35 14.72 -9.32 7.09
CA ASP A 35 15.03 -9.98 5.84
C ASP A 35 14.49 -9.11 4.68
N ARG A 36 15.34 -8.27 4.17
CA ARG A 36 15.06 -7.33 3.08
C ARG A 36 15.40 -7.92 1.72
N LYS A 37 15.62 -9.21 1.70
CA LYS A 37 15.81 -9.99 0.49
C LYS A 37 14.51 -10.72 0.18
N LEU A 38 14.27 -10.89 -1.10
CA LEU A 38 13.21 -11.79 -1.54
C LEU A 38 13.47 -13.20 -0.97
N PRO A 39 12.43 -13.89 -0.51
CA PRO A 39 12.61 -15.17 0.14
C PRO A 39 13.14 -16.23 -0.84
N ASN A 40 13.93 -17.15 -0.32
CA ASN A 40 14.22 -18.38 -1.05
C ASN A 40 12.97 -19.28 -1.01
N LEU A 41 12.61 -19.82 -2.14
CA LEU A 41 11.48 -20.71 -2.30
C LEU A 41 11.95 -22.16 -2.37
N ASN A 42 11.30 -23.04 -1.62
CA ASN A 42 11.38 -24.47 -1.84
C ASN A 42 10.27 -24.86 -2.83
N VAL A 43 10.66 -25.29 -4.02
CA VAL A 43 9.72 -25.69 -5.05
C VAL A 43 9.79 -27.21 -5.23
N THR A 44 8.64 -27.86 -5.10
CA THR A 44 8.52 -29.28 -5.42
C THR A 44 7.75 -29.42 -6.74
N VAL A 45 8.40 -29.98 -7.73
CA VAL A 45 7.77 -30.28 -9.02
C VAL A 45 7.45 -31.76 -9.07
N THR A 46 6.18 -32.08 -9.26
CA THR A 46 5.72 -33.47 -9.38
C THR A 46 5.19 -33.70 -10.79
N GLN A 47 5.85 -34.59 -11.52
CA GLN A 47 5.32 -35.12 -12.77
C GLN A 47 4.28 -36.22 -12.47
N VAL A 48 3.02 -35.93 -12.73
CA VAL A 48 1.91 -36.83 -12.38
C VAL A 48 1.57 -37.85 -13.48
N GLN A 49 2.01 -37.61 -14.73
CA GLN A 49 1.78 -38.46 -15.85
C GLN A 49 3.05 -38.74 -16.67
N PRO A 50 3.20 -39.89 -17.30
CA PRO A 50 4.32 -40.15 -18.20
C PRO A 50 4.33 -39.19 -19.38
N VAL A 51 5.51 -38.75 -19.78
CA VAL A 51 5.72 -37.97 -21.01
C VAL A 51 6.39 -38.86 -22.03
N VAL A 52 5.78 -39.01 -23.19
CA VAL A 52 6.34 -39.75 -24.33
C VAL A 52 6.90 -38.74 -25.33
N THR A 53 8.18 -38.85 -25.63
CA THR A 53 8.83 -38.02 -26.64
C THR A 53 8.50 -38.46 -28.05
N LYS A 54 8.76 -37.63 -29.06
CA LYS A 54 8.61 -38.01 -30.48
C LYS A 54 9.49 -39.19 -30.90
N THR A 55 10.55 -39.48 -30.13
CA THR A 55 11.45 -40.62 -30.36
C THR A 55 11.03 -41.89 -29.62
N GLY A 56 9.89 -41.84 -28.93
CA GLY A 56 9.34 -43.00 -28.20
C GLY A 56 9.93 -43.17 -26.78
N THR A 57 10.82 -42.30 -26.32
CA THR A 57 11.33 -42.40 -24.96
C THR A 57 10.22 -42.00 -23.97
N ILE A 58 10.01 -42.82 -22.94
CA ILE A 58 9.02 -42.60 -21.90
C ILE A 58 9.75 -42.09 -20.64
N TYR A 59 9.35 -40.91 -20.16
CA TYR A 59 9.74 -40.39 -18.86
C TYR A 59 8.55 -40.65 -17.90
N GLY A 60 8.79 -41.48 -16.92
CA GLY A 60 7.77 -41.83 -15.91
C GLY A 60 7.49 -40.70 -14.94
N PRO A 61 6.48 -40.86 -14.06
CA PRO A 61 6.23 -39.94 -12.99
C PRO A 61 7.47 -39.77 -12.11
N SER A 62 7.79 -38.54 -11.79
CA SER A 62 8.94 -38.19 -10.93
C SER A 62 8.63 -37.00 -10.07
N GLN A 63 9.29 -36.92 -8.95
CA GLN A 63 9.24 -35.76 -8.05
C GLN A 63 10.66 -35.21 -7.82
N THR A 64 10.80 -33.92 -7.96
CA THR A 64 12.05 -33.23 -7.70
C THR A 64 11.77 -32.00 -6.85
N SER A 65 12.53 -31.84 -5.77
CA SER A 65 12.51 -30.65 -4.94
C SER A 65 13.74 -29.81 -5.22
N VAL A 66 13.56 -28.51 -5.41
CA VAL A 66 14.63 -27.57 -5.69
C VAL A 66 14.51 -26.39 -4.75
N ILE A 67 15.63 -25.98 -4.17
CA ILE A 67 15.72 -24.71 -3.47
C ILE A 67 16.27 -23.70 -4.46
N ASN A 68 15.58 -22.58 -4.66
CA ASN A 68 16.06 -21.55 -5.54
C ASN A 68 17.35 -20.91 -4.98
N THR A 69 18.26 -20.56 -5.84
CA THR A 69 19.54 -19.91 -5.50
C THR A 69 19.48 -18.40 -5.61
N SER A 70 18.46 -17.87 -6.27
CA SER A 70 18.22 -16.45 -6.42
C SER A 70 16.73 -16.17 -6.56
N THR A 71 16.30 -15.01 -6.13
CA THR A 71 14.95 -14.50 -6.30
C THR A 71 15.04 -13.10 -6.89
N ALA A 72 14.21 -12.81 -7.88
CA ALA A 72 14.09 -11.49 -8.48
C ALA A 72 12.61 -11.08 -8.49
N SER A 73 12.35 -9.78 -8.51
CA SER A 73 11.02 -9.23 -8.75
C SER A 73 11.12 -8.25 -9.91
N THR A 74 10.55 -8.61 -11.03
CA THR A 74 10.53 -7.77 -12.23
C THR A 74 9.87 -6.42 -11.96
N ILE A 75 8.79 -6.40 -11.17
CA ILE A 75 8.08 -5.16 -10.81
C ILE A 75 8.97 -4.24 -9.96
N MET A 76 9.65 -4.79 -8.93
CA MET A 76 10.52 -3.95 -8.10
C MET A 76 11.71 -3.41 -8.88
N ASP A 77 12.23 -4.18 -9.84
CA ASP A 77 13.39 -3.79 -10.63
C ASP A 77 13.08 -2.65 -11.61
N GLU A 78 11.81 -2.41 -11.93
CA GLU A 78 11.36 -1.28 -12.73
C GLU A 78 11.34 0.05 -11.94
N PHE A 79 11.36 0.00 -10.61
CA PHE A 79 11.50 1.21 -9.79
C PHE A 79 12.94 1.72 -9.82
N LYS A 80 13.09 3.01 -10.05
CA LYS A 80 14.37 3.71 -9.92
C LYS A 80 14.43 4.48 -8.61
N THR A 81 15.53 4.33 -7.89
CA THR A 81 15.76 5.04 -6.63
C THR A 81 16.49 6.35 -6.88
N TYR A 82 15.97 7.43 -6.31
CA TYR A 82 16.56 8.77 -6.33
C TYR A 82 16.73 9.26 -4.89
N ILE A 83 17.49 10.34 -4.74
CA ILE A 83 17.65 11.04 -3.45
C ILE A 83 17.14 12.47 -3.66
N TYR A 84 16.20 12.87 -2.82
CA TYR A 84 15.78 14.27 -2.69
C TYR A 84 16.53 14.90 -1.54
N THR A 85 17.13 16.07 -1.77
CA THR A 85 17.70 16.91 -0.74
C THR A 85 16.84 18.15 -0.61
N ASP A 86 16.27 18.35 0.56
CA ASP A 86 15.45 19.52 0.85
C ASP A 86 16.33 20.78 0.89
N PRO A 87 16.11 21.75 -0.01
CA PRO A 87 16.96 22.93 -0.09
C PRO A 87 16.87 23.83 1.15
N THR A 88 15.81 23.68 1.96
CA THR A 88 15.58 24.50 3.15
C THR A 88 16.32 23.97 4.37
N THR A 89 16.30 22.64 4.55
CA THR A 89 16.84 21.99 5.75
C THR A 89 18.18 21.29 5.50
N GLY A 90 18.52 21.01 4.23
CA GLY A 90 19.66 20.18 3.84
C GLY A 90 19.49 18.68 4.09
N ASN A 91 18.38 18.26 4.65
CA ASN A 91 18.08 16.83 4.88
C ASN A 91 17.78 16.12 3.57
N SER A 92 18.19 14.85 3.48
CA SER A 92 18.00 14.06 2.27
C SER A 92 17.20 12.80 2.56
N ILE A 93 16.32 12.43 1.62
CA ILE A 93 15.50 11.23 1.69
C ILE A 93 15.55 10.44 0.37
N PRO A 94 15.83 9.14 0.40
CA PRO A 94 15.65 8.29 -0.78
C PRO A 94 14.18 8.12 -1.12
N TYR A 95 13.88 8.05 -2.42
CA TYR A 95 12.53 7.73 -2.89
C TYR A 95 12.59 6.89 -4.17
N ASN A 96 11.61 6.03 -4.35
CA ASN A 96 11.51 5.11 -5.44
C ASN A 96 10.41 5.56 -6.41
N VAL A 97 10.72 5.57 -7.70
CA VAL A 97 9.81 6.03 -8.75
C VAL A 97 9.65 4.94 -9.79
N PHE A 98 8.41 4.56 -10.06
CA PHE A 98 8.01 3.81 -11.23
C PHE A 98 7.41 4.78 -12.26
N LEU A 99 7.85 4.68 -13.50
CA LEU A 99 7.27 5.39 -14.64
C LEU A 99 6.58 4.38 -15.56
N PRO A 100 5.40 4.72 -16.12
CA PRO A 100 4.73 3.86 -17.08
C PRO A 100 5.64 3.41 -18.23
N LYS A 101 5.42 2.21 -18.77
CA LYS A 101 6.27 1.61 -19.81
C LYS A 101 6.47 2.53 -21.03
N ASN A 102 5.41 3.27 -21.41
CA ASN A 102 5.43 4.20 -22.53
C ASN A 102 5.45 5.66 -22.04
N TYR A 103 6.20 5.93 -20.96
CA TYR A 103 6.29 7.27 -20.39
C TYR A 103 6.74 8.30 -21.43
N ASP A 104 5.97 9.39 -21.51
CA ASP A 104 6.20 10.53 -22.39
C ASP A 104 6.07 11.83 -21.57
N ALA A 105 7.17 12.54 -21.41
CA ALA A 105 7.22 13.75 -20.60
C ALA A 105 6.31 14.90 -21.13
N SER A 106 5.76 14.78 -22.34
CA SER A 106 4.79 15.74 -22.89
C SER A 106 3.35 15.47 -22.43
N LYS A 107 3.08 14.30 -21.83
CA LYS A 107 1.76 13.93 -21.30
C LYS A 107 1.73 14.16 -19.81
N GLN A 108 0.51 14.29 -19.25
CA GLN A 108 0.27 14.34 -17.81
C GLN A 108 -0.24 13.00 -17.30
N TYR A 109 0.26 12.58 -16.16
CA TYR A 109 -0.06 11.29 -15.53
C TYR A 109 -0.65 11.48 -14.14
N PRO A 110 -1.55 10.60 -13.72
CA PRO A 110 -1.90 10.48 -12.31
C PRO A 110 -0.66 10.21 -11.47
N LEU A 111 -0.62 10.72 -10.25
CA LEU A 111 0.36 10.37 -9.24
C LEU A 111 -0.28 9.49 -8.19
N TYR A 112 0.32 8.33 -7.92
CA TYR A 112 0.05 7.56 -6.71
C TYR A 112 1.25 7.67 -5.78
N PHE A 113 1.05 8.29 -4.62
CA PHE A 113 2.09 8.52 -3.61
C PHE A 113 1.84 7.63 -2.40
N PHE A 114 2.73 6.66 -2.20
CA PHE A 114 2.59 5.63 -1.17
C PHE A 114 3.61 5.81 -0.06
N ILE A 115 3.15 5.86 1.19
CA ILE A 115 4.01 5.91 2.38
C ILE A 115 3.82 4.61 3.18
N ALA A 116 4.92 3.89 3.43
CA ALA A 116 4.91 2.64 4.19
C ALA A 116 4.76 2.87 5.71
N ASP A 117 4.50 1.81 6.43
CA ASP A 117 4.51 1.81 7.91
C ASP A 117 5.92 1.95 8.49
N SER A 118 5.99 2.15 9.80
CA SER A 118 7.24 2.33 10.52
C SER A 118 8.18 1.10 10.49
N SER A 119 7.69 -0.08 10.11
CA SER A 119 8.57 -1.25 10.00
C SER A 119 9.46 -1.22 8.76
N ALA A 120 9.15 -0.34 7.80
CA ALA A 120 10.00 -0.07 6.66
C ALA A 120 11.13 0.94 6.96
N ASN A 121 11.15 1.55 8.15
CA ASN A 121 12.16 2.54 8.54
C ASN A 121 13.51 1.87 8.83
N ILE A 122 14.21 1.51 7.78
CA ILE A 122 15.47 0.76 7.81
C ILE A 122 16.46 1.40 6.87
N ASN A 123 17.76 1.21 7.11
CA ASN A 123 18.85 1.74 6.27
C ASN A 123 19.01 0.90 4.98
N ASP A 124 17.96 0.88 4.21
CA ASP A 124 17.88 0.31 2.88
C ASP A 124 16.97 1.20 2.04
N ASN A 125 17.40 1.57 0.85
CA ASN A 125 16.69 2.56 0.04
C ASN A 125 15.42 2.01 -0.63
N ARG A 126 15.14 0.72 -0.53
CA ARG A 126 14.07 0.04 -1.28
C ARG A 126 13.13 -0.79 -0.41
N THR A 127 13.30 -0.79 0.90
CA THR A 127 12.46 -1.60 1.81
C THR A 127 10.97 -1.32 1.63
N VAL A 128 10.58 -0.08 1.33
CA VAL A 128 9.19 0.30 1.04
C VAL A 128 8.55 -0.53 -0.09
N LEU A 129 9.35 -1.06 -1.03
CA LEU A 129 8.85 -1.82 -2.18
C LEU A 129 8.57 -3.30 -1.84
N PHE A 130 9.16 -3.83 -0.77
CA PHE A 130 9.02 -5.24 -0.39
C PHE A 130 8.61 -5.48 1.06
N GLN A 131 8.36 -4.44 1.81
CA GLN A 131 7.76 -4.53 3.14
C GLN A 131 6.23 -4.77 3.09
N GLY A 132 5.62 -4.56 1.96
CA GLY A 132 4.25 -4.83 1.57
C GLY A 132 4.07 -4.55 0.08
N ASN A 133 2.89 -4.78 -0.47
CA ASN A 133 2.63 -4.54 -1.88
C ASN A 133 1.95 -3.19 -2.17
N GLY A 134 1.84 -2.32 -1.19
CA GLY A 134 1.12 -1.05 -1.30
C GLY A 134 1.66 -0.11 -2.39
N ALA A 135 2.94 -0.24 -2.79
CA ALA A 135 3.48 0.45 -3.95
C ALA A 135 3.48 -0.44 -5.20
N THR A 136 3.95 -1.70 -5.04
CA THR A 136 4.28 -2.56 -6.18
C THR A 136 3.06 -3.09 -6.91
N VAL A 137 1.92 -3.32 -6.23
CA VAL A 137 0.70 -3.74 -6.92
C VAL A 137 0.21 -2.68 -7.92
N PHE A 138 0.40 -1.40 -7.62
CA PHE A 138 0.02 -0.30 -8.53
C PHE A 138 0.97 -0.15 -9.72
N ALA A 139 2.14 -0.74 -9.67
CA ALA A 139 3.11 -0.80 -10.76
C ALA A 139 3.02 -2.11 -11.57
N SER A 140 2.14 -3.04 -11.20
CA SER A 140 1.96 -4.28 -11.95
C SER A 140 1.48 -4.03 -13.38
N PRO A 141 1.86 -4.86 -14.36
CA PRO A 141 1.42 -4.70 -15.74
C PRO A 141 -0.10 -4.63 -15.90
N GLU A 142 -0.83 -5.44 -15.12
CA GLU A 142 -2.29 -5.50 -15.12
C GLU A 142 -2.90 -4.20 -14.63
N GLU A 143 -2.37 -3.67 -13.51
CA GLU A 143 -2.86 -2.42 -12.94
C GLU A 143 -2.52 -1.23 -13.84
N GLN A 144 -1.30 -1.17 -14.37
CA GLN A 144 -0.88 -0.11 -15.28
C GLN A 144 -1.63 -0.13 -16.61
N ALA A 145 -2.10 -1.30 -17.07
CA ALA A 145 -2.94 -1.39 -18.26
C ALA A 145 -4.33 -0.76 -18.06
N LYS A 146 -4.83 -0.74 -16.82
CA LYS A 146 -6.11 -0.12 -16.44
C LYS A 146 -5.94 1.34 -16.01
N HIS A 147 -4.92 1.59 -15.22
CA HIS A 147 -4.69 2.84 -14.49
C HIS A 147 -3.25 3.30 -14.65
N GLU A 148 -2.89 3.70 -15.88
CA GLU A 148 -1.56 4.21 -16.16
C GLU A 148 -1.23 5.40 -15.23
N ALA A 149 -0.20 5.26 -14.39
CA ALA A 149 0.15 6.24 -13.38
C ALA A 149 1.64 6.22 -13.03
N ILE A 150 2.16 7.35 -12.57
CA ILE A 150 3.46 7.44 -11.91
C ILE A 150 3.27 7.02 -10.46
N ILE A 151 4.10 6.04 -10.00
CA ILE A 151 4.06 5.55 -8.63
C ILE A 151 5.31 6.04 -7.91
N VAL A 152 5.13 6.66 -6.75
CA VAL A 152 6.23 7.16 -5.93
C VAL A 152 6.11 6.66 -4.51
N ALA A 153 7.21 6.11 -4.00
CA ALA A 153 7.32 5.59 -2.64
C ALA A 153 8.59 6.09 -1.95
N PRO A 154 8.49 7.06 -1.02
CA PRO A 154 9.62 7.48 -0.21
C PRO A 154 10.07 6.35 0.71
N GLN A 155 11.38 6.27 0.91
CA GLN A 155 11.99 5.39 1.89
C GLN A 155 12.46 6.20 3.09
N TYR A 156 11.68 6.21 4.17
CA TYR A 156 12.10 6.84 5.43
C TYR A 156 13.03 5.89 6.17
N THR A 157 14.32 6.22 6.22
CA THR A 157 15.36 5.34 6.75
C THR A 157 15.49 5.42 8.28
N GLN A 158 16.17 4.46 8.90
CA GLN A 158 16.49 4.52 10.33
C GLN A 158 17.36 5.74 10.67
N ASP A 159 18.31 6.10 9.81
CA ASP A 159 19.14 7.30 10.01
C ASP A 159 18.28 8.59 10.05
N LEU A 160 17.19 8.64 9.28
CA LEU A 160 16.24 9.74 9.35
C LEU A 160 15.43 9.70 10.64
N VAL A 161 15.06 8.52 11.12
CA VAL A 161 14.40 8.38 12.43
C VAL A 161 15.32 8.87 13.54
N ASP A 162 16.60 8.51 13.50
CA ASP A 162 17.58 8.91 14.51
C ASP A 162 17.87 10.41 14.48
N THR A 163 17.75 11.06 13.33
CA THR A 163 18.07 12.47 13.13
C THR A 163 16.86 13.39 13.30
N LEU A 164 15.70 13.01 12.77
CA LEU A 164 14.50 13.85 12.65
C LEU A 164 13.31 13.32 13.48
N GLY A 165 13.47 12.14 14.11
CA GLY A 165 12.38 11.41 14.74
C GLY A 165 11.55 10.62 13.75
N MET A 166 10.51 9.95 14.25
CA MET A 166 9.51 9.28 13.42
C MET A 166 8.74 10.31 12.58
N MET A 167 8.18 9.94 11.43
CA MET A 167 7.34 10.85 10.62
C MET A 167 6.14 11.38 11.41
N THR A 168 5.56 10.53 12.24
CA THR A 168 4.45 10.88 13.16
C THR A 168 4.69 10.26 14.52
N THR A 169 4.18 10.87 15.59
CA THR A 169 4.27 10.34 16.94
C THR A 169 3.01 9.57 17.35
N ASP A 170 3.10 8.81 18.44
CA ASP A 170 1.92 8.16 19.06
C ASP A 170 0.87 9.16 19.58
N LYS A 171 1.23 10.45 19.67
CA LYS A 171 0.31 11.54 20.05
C LYS A 171 -0.32 12.21 18.83
N ASN A 172 -0.11 11.67 17.63
CA ASN A 172 -0.56 12.25 16.36
C ASN A 172 0.02 13.65 16.12
N GLU A 173 1.33 13.81 16.29
CA GLU A 173 2.02 15.07 16.09
C GLU A 173 2.81 15.07 14.79
N TRP A 174 2.81 16.21 14.10
CA TRP A 174 3.65 16.51 12.95
C TRP A 174 5.11 16.70 13.38
N THR A 175 6.04 16.06 12.67
CA THR A 175 7.47 16.10 13.00
C THR A 175 8.31 16.73 11.87
N PRO A 176 9.60 17.06 12.12
CA PRO A 176 10.51 17.43 11.05
C PRO A 176 10.67 16.33 9.98
N GLY A 177 10.56 15.05 10.36
CA GLY A 177 10.58 13.94 9.42
C GLY A 177 9.40 13.96 8.45
N LEU A 178 8.21 14.28 8.94
CA LEU A 178 7.04 14.43 8.07
C LEU A 178 7.16 15.68 7.18
N THR A 179 7.77 16.75 7.67
CA THR A 179 8.06 17.93 6.84
C THR A 179 8.94 17.57 5.64
N LEU A 180 9.95 16.73 5.82
CA LEU A 180 10.81 16.27 4.72
C LEU A 180 10.03 15.46 3.68
N VAL A 181 9.11 14.59 4.12
CA VAL A 181 8.25 13.79 3.22
C VAL A 181 7.24 14.68 2.49
N ASP A 182 6.64 15.66 3.15
CA ASP A 182 5.75 16.65 2.55
C ASP A 182 6.47 17.47 1.45
N ASN A 183 7.69 17.95 1.76
CA ASN A 183 8.52 18.69 0.80
C ASN A 183 8.92 17.81 -0.40
N LEU A 184 9.24 16.52 -0.18
CA LEU A 184 9.47 15.57 -1.25
C LEU A 184 8.23 15.41 -2.15
N LEU A 185 7.02 15.28 -1.57
CA LEU A 185 5.79 15.16 -2.37
C LEU A 185 5.60 16.39 -3.28
N HIS A 186 5.81 17.59 -2.75
CA HIS A 186 5.74 18.82 -3.54
C HIS A 186 6.83 18.88 -4.62
N HIS A 187 8.05 18.41 -4.32
CA HIS A 187 9.12 18.26 -5.30
C HIS A 187 8.74 17.30 -6.44
N VAL A 188 8.17 16.14 -6.12
CA VAL A 188 7.69 15.17 -7.11
C VAL A 188 6.64 15.79 -8.03
N ILE A 189 5.65 16.49 -7.47
CA ILE A 189 4.59 17.17 -8.23
C ILE A 189 5.16 18.25 -9.16
N ALA A 190 6.24 18.90 -8.75
CA ALA A 190 6.90 19.93 -9.57
C ALA A 190 7.85 19.36 -10.64
N THR A 191 8.42 18.17 -10.39
CA THR A 191 9.45 17.57 -11.24
C THR A 191 8.89 16.71 -12.36
N TYR A 192 7.82 15.97 -12.08
CA TYR A 192 7.19 15.06 -13.04
C TYR A 192 5.93 15.71 -13.65
N PRO A 193 5.53 15.29 -14.86
CA PRO A 193 4.32 15.80 -15.51
C PRO A 193 3.05 15.22 -14.86
N ILE A 194 2.75 15.67 -13.66
CA ILE A 194 1.62 15.19 -12.87
C ILE A 194 0.34 15.91 -13.26
N ASP A 195 -0.73 15.14 -13.50
CA ASP A 195 -2.08 15.67 -13.57
C ASP A 195 -2.56 16.05 -12.16
N LYS A 196 -2.60 17.35 -11.89
CA LYS A 196 -2.97 17.88 -10.56
C LYS A 196 -4.41 17.57 -10.13
N ASN A 197 -5.25 17.12 -11.06
CA ASN A 197 -6.60 16.65 -10.77
C ASN A 197 -6.66 15.17 -10.40
N ARG A 198 -5.53 14.46 -10.49
CA ARG A 198 -5.42 13.02 -10.21
C ARG A 198 -4.17 12.72 -9.37
N ILE A 199 -4.13 13.26 -8.15
CA ILE A 199 -3.08 12.99 -7.16
C ILE A 199 -3.70 12.13 -6.06
N TYR A 200 -3.19 10.92 -5.90
CA TYR A 200 -3.70 9.94 -4.94
C TYR A 200 -2.68 9.66 -3.86
N GLY A 201 -3.12 9.73 -2.61
CA GLY A 201 -2.32 9.39 -1.45
C GLY A 201 -2.72 8.02 -0.89
N SER A 202 -1.75 7.25 -0.44
CA SER A 202 -2.01 6.00 0.26
C SER A 202 -0.91 5.66 1.24
N GLY A 203 -1.25 4.87 2.22
CA GLY A 203 -0.29 4.35 3.19
C GLY A 203 -0.96 3.53 4.27
N GLN A 204 -0.13 2.74 4.94
CA GLN A 204 -0.54 1.92 6.07
C GLN A 204 0.11 2.39 7.37
N SER A 205 -0.60 2.22 8.49
CA SER A 205 -0.08 2.55 9.82
C SER A 205 0.51 3.97 9.85
N GLN A 206 1.78 4.15 10.20
CA GLN A 206 2.44 5.45 10.19
C GLN A 206 2.34 6.16 8.83
N GLY A 207 2.44 5.43 7.72
CA GLY A 207 2.29 6.00 6.38
C GLY A 207 0.88 6.52 6.11
N GLY A 208 -0.14 5.84 6.61
CA GLY A 208 -1.51 6.33 6.58
C GLY A 208 -1.71 7.57 7.46
N MET A 209 -1.14 7.58 8.67
CA MET A 209 -1.12 8.76 9.56
C MET A 209 -0.45 9.95 8.88
N ALA A 210 0.70 9.75 8.23
CA ALA A 210 1.39 10.77 7.46
C ALA A 210 0.53 11.35 6.33
N ASN A 211 -0.16 10.49 5.58
CA ASN A 211 -1.08 10.92 4.53
C ASN A 211 -2.25 11.75 5.07
N ILE A 212 -2.83 11.38 6.22
CA ILE A 212 -3.88 12.16 6.87
C ILE A 212 -3.34 13.53 7.29
N ALA A 213 -2.21 13.57 8.00
CA ALA A 213 -1.62 14.81 8.48
C ALA A 213 -1.24 15.77 7.33
N ILE A 214 -0.72 15.25 6.22
CA ILE A 214 -0.48 16.03 4.99
C ILE A 214 -1.80 16.62 4.46
N SER A 215 -2.89 15.83 4.47
CA SER A 215 -4.20 16.30 4.02
C SER A 215 -4.81 17.34 4.96
N ASP A 216 -4.62 17.22 6.26
CA ASP A 216 -5.07 18.23 7.23
C ASP A 216 -4.39 19.57 6.97
N LYS A 217 -3.11 19.56 6.62
CA LYS A 217 -2.33 20.74 6.29
C LYS A 217 -2.61 21.27 4.88
N HIS A 218 -2.83 20.37 3.93
CA HIS A 218 -3.07 20.68 2.52
C HIS A 218 -4.35 19.99 2.01
N PRO A 219 -5.54 20.46 2.43
CA PRO A 219 -6.81 19.74 2.18
C PRO A 219 -7.15 19.52 0.71
N ASP A 220 -6.61 20.34 -0.18
CA ASP A 220 -6.87 20.27 -1.62
C ASP A 220 -5.76 19.56 -2.42
N LEU A 221 -4.75 19.00 -1.73
CA LEU A 221 -3.62 18.37 -2.39
C LEU A 221 -4.02 17.05 -3.06
N PHE A 222 -4.56 16.12 -2.29
CA PHE A 222 -4.99 14.83 -2.83
C PHE A 222 -6.39 14.89 -3.44
N THR A 223 -6.56 14.18 -4.53
CA THR A 223 -7.86 13.97 -5.19
C THR A 223 -8.68 12.95 -4.44
N ALA A 224 -8.04 11.86 -4.04
CA ALA A 224 -8.59 10.82 -3.18
C ALA A 224 -7.46 10.10 -2.43
N GLN A 225 -7.83 9.39 -1.37
CA GLN A 225 -6.86 8.62 -0.58
C GLN A 225 -7.38 7.24 -0.24
N PHE A 226 -6.45 6.27 -0.20
CA PHE A 226 -6.68 4.93 0.35
C PHE A 226 -5.86 4.76 1.63
N LEU A 227 -6.52 4.78 2.78
CA LEU A 227 -5.95 4.83 4.11
C LEU A 227 -6.13 3.48 4.82
N VAL A 228 -5.03 2.83 5.17
CA VAL A 228 -5.03 1.45 5.67
C VAL A 228 -4.47 1.38 7.09
N ALA A 229 -5.22 0.77 8.02
CA ALA A 229 -4.78 0.51 9.40
C ALA A 229 -4.13 1.73 10.08
N CYS A 230 -4.75 2.89 10.01
CA CYS A 230 -4.23 4.13 10.56
C CYS A 230 -5.32 4.97 11.23
N GLN A 231 -4.90 5.94 12.02
CA GLN A 231 -5.75 6.96 12.65
C GLN A 231 -4.97 8.28 12.74
N TRP A 232 -5.64 9.34 13.10
CA TRP A 232 -5.03 10.63 13.40
C TRP A 232 -5.83 11.38 14.46
N ASN A 233 -5.42 12.59 14.79
CA ASN A 233 -6.17 13.47 15.67
C ASN A 233 -7.54 13.75 15.06
N THR A 234 -8.60 13.29 15.70
CA THR A 234 -9.98 13.34 15.16
C THR A 234 -10.55 14.76 15.06
N GLU A 235 -9.99 15.74 15.81
CA GLU A 235 -10.35 17.14 15.67
C GLU A 235 -9.73 17.75 14.41
N GLU A 236 -8.45 17.47 14.13
CA GLU A 236 -7.77 17.89 12.90
C GLU A 236 -8.43 17.27 11.67
N MET A 237 -8.76 15.98 11.73
CA MET A 237 -9.43 15.26 10.64
C MET A 237 -10.79 15.85 10.22
N LYS A 238 -11.41 16.74 11.00
CA LYS A 238 -12.69 17.37 10.62
C LYS A 238 -12.60 18.13 9.29
N VAL A 239 -11.44 18.64 8.93
CA VAL A 239 -11.22 19.30 7.63
C VAL A 239 -11.42 18.36 6.43
N LEU A 240 -11.30 17.05 6.66
CA LEU A 240 -11.42 16.03 5.62
C LEU A 240 -12.86 15.54 5.39
N LYS A 241 -13.84 16.10 6.05
CA LYS A 241 -15.27 15.65 6.01
C LYS A 241 -15.86 15.50 4.61
N ASP A 242 -15.40 16.29 3.66
CA ASP A 242 -15.92 16.29 2.28
C ASP A 242 -14.91 15.69 1.27
N LYS A 243 -13.82 15.07 1.76
CA LYS A 243 -12.79 14.49 0.91
C LYS A 243 -13.13 13.07 0.49
N LYS A 244 -12.60 12.64 -0.64
CA LYS A 244 -12.82 11.29 -1.17
C LYS A 244 -11.84 10.32 -0.51
N LEU A 245 -12.33 9.55 0.44
CA LEU A 245 -11.51 8.64 1.24
C LEU A 245 -12.04 7.21 1.15
N TRP A 246 -11.14 6.24 0.98
CA TRP A 246 -11.39 4.86 1.34
C TRP A 246 -10.54 4.51 2.55
N ILE A 247 -11.19 4.14 3.63
CA ILE A 247 -10.57 3.78 4.89
C ILE A 247 -10.83 2.30 5.14
N LEU A 248 -9.76 1.54 5.39
CA LEU A 248 -9.86 0.12 5.70
C LEU A 248 -9.04 -0.18 6.95
N VAL A 249 -9.72 -0.70 7.97
CA VAL A 249 -9.13 -1.12 9.24
C VAL A 249 -9.56 -2.53 9.59
N SER A 250 -8.97 -3.14 10.60
CA SER A 250 -9.40 -4.43 11.15
C SER A 250 -9.99 -4.25 12.54
N GLU A 251 -11.00 -5.06 12.87
CA GLU A 251 -11.69 -5.04 14.18
C GLU A 251 -10.73 -5.20 15.37
N GLY A 252 -9.69 -6.03 15.22
CA GLY A 252 -8.67 -6.24 16.24
C GLY A 252 -7.50 -5.26 16.21
N ASP A 253 -7.61 -4.12 15.53
CA ASP A 253 -6.64 -3.03 15.60
C ASP A 253 -6.98 -2.07 16.74
N ASP A 254 -6.27 -2.17 17.86
CA ASP A 254 -6.58 -1.44 19.10
C ASP A 254 -6.46 0.08 18.99
N LYS A 255 -5.85 0.62 17.92
CA LYS A 255 -5.69 2.06 17.68
C LYS A 255 -6.50 2.54 16.48
N ALA A 256 -6.32 1.92 15.31
CA ALA A 256 -6.94 2.40 14.08
C ALA A 256 -8.46 2.20 14.08
N TYR A 257 -8.95 1.08 14.56
CA TYR A 257 -10.39 0.80 14.59
C TYR A 257 -11.16 1.79 15.47
N PRO A 258 -10.84 1.97 16.76
CA PRO A 258 -11.55 2.97 17.59
C PRO A 258 -11.29 4.40 17.10
N GLY A 259 -10.09 4.72 16.60
CA GLY A 259 -9.78 6.04 16.07
C GLY A 259 -10.63 6.40 14.86
N MET A 260 -10.75 5.49 13.89
CA MET A 260 -11.56 5.71 12.69
C MET A 260 -13.06 5.64 12.95
N ASN A 261 -13.51 4.84 13.91
CA ASN A 261 -14.90 4.90 14.37
C ASN A 261 -15.26 6.30 14.91
N THR A 262 -14.35 6.91 15.67
CA THR A 262 -14.56 8.26 16.19
C THR A 262 -14.53 9.29 15.06
N ALA A 263 -13.57 9.21 14.14
CA ALA A 263 -13.45 10.13 13.02
C ALA A 263 -14.67 10.08 12.10
N THR A 264 -15.11 8.87 11.73
CA THR A 264 -16.29 8.68 10.86
C THR A 264 -17.57 9.16 11.52
N LYS A 265 -17.70 8.94 12.83
CA LYS A 265 -18.82 9.52 13.60
C LYS A 265 -18.79 11.05 13.59
N ASN A 266 -17.64 11.66 13.84
CA ASN A 266 -17.48 13.12 13.81
C ASN A 266 -17.87 13.71 12.45
N TRP A 267 -17.45 13.08 11.36
CA TRP A 267 -17.84 13.50 10.00
C TRP A 267 -19.33 13.33 9.75
N ALA A 268 -19.93 12.23 10.20
CA ALA A 268 -21.39 12.03 10.10
C ALA A 268 -22.16 13.09 10.89
N ASP A 269 -21.71 13.43 12.10
CA ASP A 269 -22.29 14.50 12.92
C ASP A 269 -22.19 15.88 12.26
N LEU A 270 -21.18 16.07 11.38
CA LEU A 270 -21.01 17.26 10.54
C LEU A 270 -21.80 17.20 9.21
N GLY A 271 -22.61 16.15 9.01
CA GLY A 271 -23.47 15.98 7.84
C GLY A 271 -22.85 15.23 6.67
N THR A 272 -21.63 14.71 6.80
CA THR A 272 -20.99 13.92 5.73
C THR A 272 -21.65 12.54 5.65
N LYS A 273 -21.98 12.13 4.43
CA LYS A 273 -22.40 10.75 4.17
C LYS A 273 -21.21 9.82 4.24
N ILE A 274 -21.29 8.77 5.06
CA ILE A 274 -20.33 7.71 5.17
C ILE A 274 -20.92 6.43 4.59
N ALA A 275 -20.27 5.84 3.59
CA ALA A 275 -20.63 4.50 3.16
C ALA A 275 -20.03 3.49 4.14
N THR A 276 -20.89 2.64 4.67
CA THR A 276 -20.52 1.57 5.59
C THR A 276 -21.08 0.25 5.10
N SER A 277 -20.49 -0.85 5.55
CA SER A 277 -20.92 -2.21 5.23
C SER A 277 -20.85 -3.07 6.50
N PRO A 278 -21.48 -4.26 6.52
CA PRO A 278 -21.08 -5.30 7.46
C PRO A 278 -19.57 -5.54 7.38
N MET A 279 -18.96 -6.01 8.45
CA MET A 279 -17.53 -6.34 8.45
C MET A 279 -17.22 -7.36 7.36
N TRP A 280 -16.12 -7.14 6.65
CA TRP A 280 -15.70 -7.99 5.56
C TRP A 280 -14.88 -9.17 6.07
N ASP A 281 -15.09 -10.33 5.49
CA ASP A 281 -14.17 -11.45 5.66
C ASP A 281 -12.94 -11.20 4.77
N SER A 282 -11.77 -11.09 5.39
CA SER A 282 -10.51 -10.89 4.70
C SER A 282 -10.06 -12.09 3.84
N HIS A 283 -10.70 -13.25 4.01
CA HIS A 283 -10.51 -14.44 3.18
C HIS A 283 -11.51 -14.54 2.01
N SER A 284 -12.28 -13.47 1.77
CA SER A 284 -13.20 -13.42 0.63
C SER A 284 -12.47 -13.62 -0.69
N THR A 285 -13.14 -14.30 -1.63
CA THR A 285 -12.62 -14.43 -2.99
C THR A 285 -12.64 -13.08 -3.72
N PRO A 286 -11.91 -12.91 -4.82
CA PRO A 286 -11.96 -11.68 -5.63
C PRO A 286 -13.40 -11.27 -5.98
N GLU A 287 -14.24 -12.20 -6.41
CA GLU A 287 -15.64 -11.93 -6.78
C GLU A 287 -16.49 -11.50 -5.59
N GLN A 288 -16.20 -12.02 -4.39
CA GLN A 288 -16.85 -11.58 -3.16
C GLN A 288 -16.42 -10.17 -2.78
N PHE A 289 -15.12 -9.85 -2.90
CA PHE A 289 -14.64 -8.49 -2.70
C PHE A 289 -15.25 -7.52 -3.69
N ASP A 290 -15.36 -7.88 -4.97
CA ASP A 290 -16.00 -7.04 -5.98
C ASP A 290 -17.45 -6.71 -5.62
N ALA A 291 -18.22 -7.69 -5.14
CA ALA A 291 -19.59 -7.48 -4.68
C ALA A 291 -19.64 -6.53 -3.47
N LEU A 292 -18.73 -6.68 -2.50
CA LEU A 292 -18.65 -5.85 -1.30
C LEU A 292 -18.24 -4.41 -1.66
N VAL A 293 -17.25 -4.24 -2.53
CA VAL A 293 -16.82 -2.93 -3.04
C VAL A 293 -17.99 -2.25 -3.76
N LYS A 294 -18.64 -2.96 -4.69
CA LYS A 294 -19.79 -2.44 -5.41
C LYS A 294 -20.89 -1.97 -4.48
N ALA A 295 -21.27 -2.77 -3.48
CA ALA A 295 -22.30 -2.43 -2.50
C ALA A 295 -21.91 -1.20 -1.67
N THR A 296 -20.62 -0.96 -1.43
CA THR A 296 -20.11 0.21 -0.73
C THR A 296 -20.19 1.45 -1.62
N VAL A 297 -19.68 1.35 -2.87
CA VAL A 297 -19.64 2.46 -3.84
C VAL A 297 -21.06 2.89 -4.26
N ASP A 298 -22.01 1.95 -4.41
CA ASP A 298 -23.39 2.22 -4.77
C ASP A 298 -24.10 3.15 -3.75
N GLN A 299 -23.58 3.27 -2.53
CA GLN A 299 -24.08 4.24 -1.54
C GLN A 299 -23.76 5.69 -1.90
N LYS A 300 -22.85 5.95 -2.86
CA LYS A 300 -22.48 7.28 -3.35
C LYS A 300 -22.11 8.25 -2.23
N ALA A 301 -21.20 7.81 -1.36
CA ALA A 301 -20.64 8.62 -0.29
C ALA A 301 -19.21 9.07 -0.65
N PRO A 302 -18.77 10.24 -0.20
CA PRO A 302 -17.40 10.66 -0.38
C PRO A 302 -16.41 9.82 0.44
N ILE A 303 -16.85 9.33 1.60
CA ILE A 303 -16.03 8.51 2.50
C ILE A 303 -16.59 7.10 2.54
N ASN A 304 -15.75 6.13 2.18
CA ASN A 304 -16.02 4.70 2.28
C ASN A 304 -15.26 4.15 3.49
N TYR A 305 -15.98 3.58 4.46
CA TYR A 305 -15.39 3.02 5.66
C TYR A 305 -15.69 1.52 5.75
N THR A 306 -14.65 0.72 5.69
CA THR A 306 -14.71 -0.75 5.68
C THR A 306 -13.86 -1.34 6.79
N VAL A 307 -14.32 -2.45 7.37
CA VAL A 307 -13.68 -3.10 8.52
C VAL A 307 -13.51 -4.59 8.22
N PHE A 308 -12.31 -5.12 8.35
CA PHE A 308 -12.09 -6.56 8.36
C PHE A 308 -12.46 -7.15 9.70
N LYS A 309 -13.24 -8.22 9.66
CA LYS A 309 -13.57 -9.02 10.84
C LYS A 309 -12.33 -9.80 11.33
N ASP A 310 -12.17 -9.88 12.63
CA ASP A 310 -11.13 -10.68 13.31
C ASP A 310 -9.67 -10.40 12.91
N GLY A 311 -9.41 -9.38 12.08
CA GLY A 311 -8.06 -8.97 11.70
C GLY A 311 -7.35 -8.16 12.77
N ASN A 312 -6.05 -7.97 12.62
CA ASN A 312 -5.26 -7.09 13.47
C ASN A 312 -4.57 -5.98 12.67
N HIS A 313 -3.82 -5.13 13.36
CA HIS A 313 -3.15 -3.99 12.75
C HIS A 313 -2.35 -4.35 11.49
N MET A 314 -1.39 -5.29 11.60
CA MET A 314 -0.51 -5.64 10.49
C MET A 314 -1.19 -6.53 9.44
N TYR A 315 -2.19 -7.29 9.84
CA TYR A 315 -2.95 -8.14 8.95
C TYR A 315 -3.69 -7.34 7.89
N THR A 316 -4.17 -6.15 8.25
CA THR A 316 -5.01 -5.32 7.39
C THR A 316 -4.38 -5.08 6.02
N TRP A 317 -3.13 -4.63 5.97
CA TRP A 317 -2.51 -4.29 4.68
C TRP A 317 -2.00 -5.49 3.88
N SER A 318 -1.87 -6.67 4.50
CA SER A 318 -1.54 -7.88 3.73
C SER A 318 -2.65 -8.29 2.75
N VAL A 319 -3.87 -7.79 2.96
CA VAL A 319 -5.04 -8.06 2.11
C VAL A 319 -5.51 -6.81 1.38
N ALA A 320 -5.51 -5.66 2.05
CA ALA A 320 -6.16 -4.43 1.58
C ALA A 320 -5.78 -4.02 0.16
N TYR A 321 -4.49 -4.00 -0.16
CA TYR A 321 -4.01 -3.56 -1.47
C TYR A 321 -4.31 -4.55 -2.61
N ASN A 322 -4.66 -5.80 -2.30
CA ASN A 322 -5.04 -6.80 -3.29
C ASN A 322 -6.49 -6.66 -3.77
N ILE A 323 -7.30 -5.84 -3.11
CA ILE A 323 -8.71 -5.63 -3.48
C ILE A 323 -8.78 -4.71 -4.69
N GLU A 324 -8.96 -5.30 -5.87
CA GLU A 324 -8.95 -4.61 -7.15
C GLU A 324 -9.98 -3.47 -7.21
N GLY A 325 -11.20 -3.73 -6.82
CA GLY A 325 -12.26 -2.73 -6.87
C GLY A 325 -12.00 -1.47 -6.03
N ILE A 326 -11.18 -1.55 -4.96
CA ILE A 326 -10.76 -0.36 -4.20
C ILE A 326 -9.75 0.46 -5.03
N ARG A 327 -8.84 -0.19 -5.74
CA ARG A 327 -7.89 0.49 -6.64
C ARG A 327 -8.63 1.15 -7.81
N ASP A 328 -9.59 0.44 -8.41
CA ASP A 328 -10.46 0.99 -9.46
C ASP A 328 -11.24 2.21 -8.96
N TRP A 329 -11.81 2.13 -7.75
CA TRP A 329 -12.49 3.29 -7.14
C TRP A 329 -11.52 4.46 -6.97
N LEU A 330 -10.30 4.23 -6.47
CA LEU A 330 -9.32 5.28 -6.22
C LEU A 330 -9.01 6.04 -7.52
N PHE A 331 -8.67 5.31 -8.59
CA PHE A 331 -8.31 5.91 -9.88
C PHE A 331 -9.50 6.49 -10.65
N SER A 332 -10.73 6.11 -10.30
CA SER A 332 -11.94 6.71 -10.86
C SER A 332 -12.20 8.14 -10.34
N GLN A 333 -11.52 8.53 -9.25
CA GLN A 333 -11.72 9.84 -8.67
C GLN A 333 -10.94 10.92 -9.42
N THR A 334 -11.57 12.07 -9.61
CA THR A 334 -10.94 13.27 -10.17
C THR A 334 -11.43 14.50 -9.41
N LYS A 335 -10.61 15.54 -9.33
CA LYS A 335 -11.09 16.82 -8.83
C LYS A 335 -12.12 17.38 -9.83
N GLU A 336 -13.22 17.90 -9.31
CA GLU A 336 -14.17 18.62 -10.13
C GLU A 336 -13.49 19.86 -10.74
N LYS A 337 -13.84 20.16 -11.99
CA LYS A 337 -13.35 21.34 -12.69
C LYS A 337 -14.02 22.59 -12.17
#